data_921478d8dd3331fe89792e7e907055de
#
_entry.id   921478d8dd3331fe89792e7e907055de
#
_cell.length_a   1.000
_cell.length_b   1.000
_cell.length_c   1.000
_cell.angle_alpha   90.00
_cell.angle_beta   90.00
_cell.angle_gamma   90.00
#
_symmetry.space_group_name_H-M   'P 1'
#
loop_
_entity.id
_entity.type
_entity.pdbx_description
1 polymer ?
#
loop_
_entity_poly.entity_id
_entity_poly.type
_entity_poly.pdbx_seq_one_letter_code
_entity_poly.pdbx_strand_id
1 'polypeptide(L)'
;MLRLPPHETSFPTSIREAVAERVSAGAAGAYVAGGTDLYPNMKRRQQEPRRVIDVRRIPELGRLEVAADGSLVIGAGVTLTRFLRDARVRGGWPALAHAAAEISTPLLQNMGTVGGNLLLDTRCNYYDQGFEWRKAINFCMKKDGDTCWVAPSSPRCWAVQSSDLAPVMVALYARVVLAGPDGERTIPAAALYHDDGMAFLTKRPEELLVRIEVPSLAGGRASYRKLRRRGAF
;
A
#
# COMPACT_ATOMS: atom_id res chain seq x y z
N MET A 1 -5.89 25.72 -5.92
CA MET A 1 -6.26 24.43 -5.28
C MET A 1 -6.21 23.34 -6.34
N LEU A 2 -5.50 22.23 -6.08
CA LEU A 2 -5.45 21.09 -6.99
C LEU A 2 -6.75 20.30 -6.89
N ARG A 3 -7.53 20.26 -7.97
CA ARG A 3 -8.78 19.49 -8.04
C ARG A 3 -8.49 18.04 -8.40
N LEU A 4 -9.30 17.12 -7.89
CA LEU A 4 -9.32 15.75 -8.36
C LEU A 4 -9.75 15.68 -9.83
N PRO A 5 -9.22 14.76 -10.64
CA PRO A 5 -9.79 14.46 -11.95
C PRO A 5 -11.22 13.93 -11.79
N PRO A 6 -12.09 14.08 -12.81
CA PRO A 6 -13.41 13.48 -12.79
C PRO A 6 -13.32 11.96 -12.61
N HIS A 7 -14.08 11.42 -11.66
CA HIS A 7 -14.16 9.98 -11.40
C HIS A 7 -15.49 9.64 -10.75
N GLU A 8 -15.88 8.39 -10.87
CA GLU A 8 -16.99 7.78 -10.14
C GLU A 8 -16.45 7.00 -8.95
N THR A 9 -17.21 6.93 -7.87
CA THR A 9 -16.84 6.13 -6.69
C THR A 9 -17.93 5.11 -6.41
N SER A 10 -17.53 3.84 -6.25
CA SER A 10 -18.40 2.75 -5.78
C SER A 10 -17.98 2.28 -4.38
N PHE A 11 -18.89 1.60 -3.71
CA PHE A 11 -18.74 1.18 -2.30
C PHE A 11 -19.17 -0.29 -2.14
N PRO A 12 -18.44 -1.26 -2.71
CA PRO A 12 -18.75 -2.67 -2.55
C PRO A 12 -18.75 -3.09 -1.09
N THR A 13 -19.58 -4.09 -0.78
CA THR A 13 -19.74 -4.63 0.56
C THR A 13 -19.14 -6.02 0.73
N SER A 14 -18.61 -6.58 -0.34
CA SER A 14 -17.90 -7.87 -0.33
C SER A 14 -16.65 -7.85 -1.20
N ILE A 15 -15.69 -8.74 -0.89
CA ILE A 15 -14.47 -8.93 -1.69
C ILE A 15 -14.83 -9.30 -3.13
N ARG A 16 -15.78 -10.19 -3.31
CA ARG A 16 -16.22 -10.63 -4.65
C ARG A 16 -16.77 -9.47 -5.50
N GLU A 17 -17.61 -8.62 -4.91
CA GLU A 17 -18.15 -7.44 -5.57
C GLU A 17 -17.03 -6.46 -5.96
N ALA A 18 -16.10 -6.17 -5.04
CA ALA A 18 -14.97 -5.28 -5.30
C ALA A 18 -14.08 -5.79 -6.44
N VAL A 19 -13.77 -7.09 -6.47
CA VAL A 19 -12.98 -7.71 -7.54
C VAL A 19 -13.74 -7.66 -8.87
N ALA A 20 -15.04 -7.98 -8.90
CA ALA A 20 -15.84 -7.92 -10.10
C ALA A 20 -15.91 -6.50 -10.69
N GLU A 21 -16.10 -5.48 -9.84
CA GLU A 21 -16.06 -4.08 -10.27
C GLU A 21 -14.69 -3.67 -10.81
N ARG A 22 -13.60 -4.14 -10.19
CA ARG A 22 -12.25 -3.84 -10.64
C ARG A 22 -11.94 -4.47 -11.99
N VAL A 23 -12.38 -5.71 -12.22
CA VAL A 23 -12.29 -6.38 -13.53
C VAL A 23 -13.06 -5.60 -14.57
N SER A 24 -14.31 -5.22 -14.27
CA SER A 24 -15.16 -4.43 -15.19
C SER A 24 -14.57 -3.07 -15.54
N ALA A 25 -13.93 -2.40 -14.56
CA ALA A 25 -13.31 -1.08 -14.78
C ALA A 25 -11.98 -1.16 -15.55
N GLY A 26 -11.35 -2.32 -15.64
CA GLY A 26 -10.07 -2.53 -16.34
C GLY A 26 -9.00 -1.53 -15.90
N ALA A 27 -8.25 -0.98 -16.83
CA ALA A 27 -7.17 -0.01 -16.53
C ALA A 27 -7.67 1.30 -15.91
N ALA A 28 -8.97 1.62 -16.05
CA ALA A 28 -9.56 2.84 -15.50
C ALA A 28 -9.95 2.72 -14.03
N GLY A 29 -9.84 1.53 -13.41
CA GLY A 29 -10.22 1.28 -12.03
C GLY A 29 -9.06 1.37 -11.05
N ALA A 30 -9.34 1.83 -9.82
CA ALA A 30 -8.40 1.76 -8.71
C ALA A 30 -9.13 1.44 -7.40
N TYR A 31 -8.53 0.56 -6.58
CA TYR A 31 -9.00 0.38 -5.21
C TYR A 31 -8.56 1.56 -4.33
N VAL A 32 -9.40 1.94 -3.40
CA VAL A 32 -9.08 2.91 -2.35
C VAL A 32 -9.56 2.39 -0.99
N ALA A 33 -8.71 2.52 0.02
CA ALA A 33 -9.08 2.37 1.43
C ALA A 33 -9.06 3.75 2.11
N GLY A 34 -8.00 4.10 2.84
CA GLY A 34 -7.89 5.40 3.50
C GLY A 34 -7.72 6.60 2.58
N GLY A 35 -7.34 6.41 1.33
CA GLY A 35 -7.18 7.47 0.32
C GLY A 35 -5.99 8.41 0.54
N THR A 36 -5.19 8.19 1.59
CA THR A 36 -4.09 9.08 1.98
C THR A 36 -2.91 9.08 1.01
N ASP A 37 -2.86 8.13 0.09
CA ASP A 37 -1.90 8.09 -1.03
C ASP A 37 -2.57 8.36 -2.38
N LEU A 38 -3.66 7.65 -2.70
CA LEU A 38 -4.31 7.76 -3.99
C LEU A 38 -4.78 9.18 -4.31
N TYR A 39 -5.53 9.82 -3.41
CA TYR A 39 -6.08 11.15 -3.70
C TYR A 39 -5.01 12.24 -3.86
N PRO A 40 -3.93 12.31 -3.05
CA PRO A 40 -2.79 13.17 -3.34
C PRO A 40 -2.17 12.92 -4.72
N ASN A 41 -2.00 11.65 -5.13
CA ASN A 41 -1.45 11.29 -6.43
C ASN A 41 -2.40 11.69 -7.58
N MET A 42 -3.70 11.54 -7.39
CA MET A 42 -4.72 12.04 -8.35
C MET A 42 -4.67 13.56 -8.49
N LYS A 43 -4.53 14.31 -7.38
CA LYS A 43 -4.39 15.77 -7.43
C LYS A 43 -3.16 16.25 -8.21
N ARG A 44 -2.09 15.45 -8.20
CA ARG A 44 -0.84 15.71 -8.96
C ARG A 44 -0.87 15.18 -10.39
N ARG A 45 -1.98 14.53 -10.81
CA ARG A 45 -2.09 13.88 -12.12
C ARG A 45 -1.08 12.75 -12.34
N GLN A 46 -0.66 12.12 -11.29
CA GLN A 46 0.18 10.92 -11.32
C GLN A 46 -0.64 9.67 -11.60
N GLN A 47 -1.84 9.62 -11.01
CA GLN A 47 -2.85 8.57 -11.21
C GLN A 47 -4.18 9.25 -11.53
N GLU A 48 -4.89 8.75 -12.53
CA GLU A 48 -6.16 9.33 -12.99
C GLU A 48 -7.21 8.24 -13.26
N PRO A 49 -7.55 7.42 -12.25
CA PRO A 49 -8.59 6.43 -12.39
C PRO A 49 -9.94 7.12 -12.63
N ARG A 50 -10.75 6.57 -13.53
CA ARG A 50 -12.12 7.02 -13.76
C ARG A 50 -13.12 6.33 -12.83
N ARG A 51 -12.77 5.14 -12.31
CA ARG A 51 -13.54 4.40 -11.31
C ARG A 51 -12.68 4.18 -10.07
N VAL A 52 -13.12 4.74 -8.93
CA VAL A 52 -12.52 4.52 -7.60
C VAL A 52 -13.42 3.57 -6.84
N ILE A 53 -12.87 2.43 -6.40
CA ILE A 53 -13.60 1.35 -5.71
C ILE A 53 -13.21 1.44 -4.23
N ASP A 54 -14.09 2.00 -3.40
CA ASP A 54 -13.86 2.20 -1.97
C ASP A 54 -14.17 0.93 -1.18
N VAL A 55 -13.12 0.26 -0.73
CA VAL A 55 -13.22 -1.04 -0.05
C VAL A 55 -13.47 -0.98 1.46
N ARG A 56 -13.65 0.21 2.02
CA ARG A 56 -13.81 0.39 3.48
C ARG A 56 -15.09 -0.23 4.07
N ARG A 57 -16.08 -0.51 3.23
CA ARG A 57 -17.33 -1.15 3.65
C ARG A 57 -17.28 -2.68 3.68
N ILE A 58 -16.15 -3.29 3.30
CA ILE A 58 -15.97 -4.74 3.31
C ILE A 58 -15.53 -5.15 4.72
N PRO A 59 -16.38 -5.90 5.49
CA PRO A 59 -16.09 -6.20 6.90
C PRO A 59 -14.82 -7.03 7.09
N GLU A 60 -14.54 -7.95 6.19
CA GLU A 60 -13.39 -8.87 6.25
C GLU A 60 -12.06 -8.11 6.24
N LEU A 61 -11.99 -6.98 5.52
CA LEU A 61 -10.80 -6.13 5.49
C LEU A 61 -10.54 -5.41 6.82
N GLY A 62 -11.52 -5.37 7.70
CA GLY A 62 -11.39 -4.79 9.04
C GLY A 62 -10.95 -5.79 10.12
N ARG A 63 -10.70 -7.08 9.84
CA ARG A 63 -10.35 -8.08 10.86
C ARG A 63 -8.95 -7.81 11.45
N LEU A 64 -8.84 -7.94 12.76
CA LEU A 64 -7.56 -7.90 13.48
C LEU A 64 -7.65 -8.87 14.64
N GLU A 65 -6.96 -10.00 14.55
CA GLU A 65 -7.07 -11.08 15.51
C GLU A 65 -5.76 -11.88 15.61
N VAL A 66 -5.61 -12.61 16.69
CA VAL A 66 -4.57 -13.64 16.83
C VAL A 66 -5.25 -14.98 16.59
N ALA A 67 -4.76 -15.73 15.61
CA ALA A 67 -5.28 -17.04 15.27
C ALA A 67 -4.87 -18.12 16.29
N ALA A 68 -5.47 -19.30 16.20
CA ALA A 68 -5.22 -20.40 17.14
C ALA A 68 -3.76 -20.90 17.15
N ASP A 69 -3.05 -20.74 16.03
CA ASP A 69 -1.62 -21.05 15.90
C ASP A 69 -0.69 -19.95 16.43
N GLY A 70 -1.27 -18.87 17.00
CA GLY A 70 -0.55 -17.73 17.53
C GLY A 70 -0.11 -16.72 16.46
N SER A 71 -0.47 -16.88 15.19
CA SER A 71 -0.19 -15.89 14.14
C SER A 71 -1.12 -14.69 14.27
N LEU A 72 -0.63 -13.52 13.86
CA LEU A 72 -1.42 -12.29 13.77
C LEU A 72 -2.04 -12.17 12.38
N VAL A 73 -3.37 -12.10 12.33
CA VAL A 73 -4.14 -11.87 11.10
C VAL A 73 -4.59 -10.40 11.06
N ILE A 74 -4.17 -9.69 10.02
CA ILE A 74 -4.44 -8.26 9.84
C ILE A 74 -5.19 -8.08 8.53
N GLY A 75 -6.46 -7.69 8.58
CA GLY A 75 -7.21 -7.27 7.40
C GLY A 75 -6.59 -6.03 6.76
N ALA A 76 -6.54 -5.98 5.45
CA ALA A 76 -5.87 -4.91 4.71
C ALA A 76 -6.46 -3.50 4.97
N GLY A 77 -7.74 -3.44 5.35
CA GLY A 77 -8.46 -2.20 5.71
C GLY A 77 -8.28 -1.76 7.16
N VAL A 78 -7.53 -2.49 8.00
CA VAL A 78 -7.25 -2.07 9.38
C VAL A 78 -6.45 -0.77 9.35
N THR A 79 -6.98 0.29 9.99
CA THR A 79 -6.27 1.58 10.06
C THR A 79 -5.04 1.50 10.94
N LEU A 80 -4.02 2.31 10.65
CA LEU A 80 -2.79 2.36 11.44
C LEU A 80 -3.09 2.71 12.90
N THR A 81 -4.02 3.64 13.17
CA THR A 81 -4.44 3.97 14.54
C THR A 81 -5.04 2.78 15.26
N ARG A 82 -5.95 2.01 14.62
CA ARG A 82 -6.53 0.81 15.22
C ARG A 82 -5.47 -0.24 15.50
N PHE A 83 -4.57 -0.45 14.55
CA PHE A 83 -3.44 -1.37 14.68
C PHE A 83 -2.54 -1.01 15.86
N LEU A 84 -2.17 0.26 16.01
CA LEU A 84 -1.32 0.76 17.09
C LEU A 84 -1.98 0.70 18.48
N ARG A 85 -3.31 0.81 18.56
CA ARG A 85 -4.05 0.74 19.82
C ARG A 85 -4.25 -0.68 20.33
N ASP A 86 -4.10 -1.69 19.49
CA ASP A 86 -4.31 -3.08 19.88
C ASP A 86 -3.18 -3.58 20.80
N ALA A 87 -3.53 -3.98 22.01
CA ALA A 87 -2.56 -4.45 23.01
C ALA A 87 -1.86 -5.75 22.59
N ARG A 88 -2.54 -6.61 21.82
CA ARG A 88 -1.97 -7.87 21.31
C ARG A 88 -0.85 -7.58 20.31
N VAL A 89 -1.04 -6.59 19.44
CA VAL A 89 -0.02 -6.15 18.49
C VAL A 89 1.21 -5.59 19.22
N ARG A 90 0.99 -4.71 20.19
CA ARG A 90 2.08 -4.10 20.96
C ARG A 90 2.88 -5.12 21.78
N GLY A 91 2.19 -6.11 22.36
CA GLY A 91 2.83 -7.14 23.17
C GLY A 91 3.47 -8.26 22.36
N GLY A 92 2.80 -8.73 21.30
CA GLY A 92 3.24 -9.87 20.50
C GLY A 92 4.19 -9.50 19.35
N TRP A 93 4.05 -8.29 18.76
CA TRP A 93 4.84 -7.85 17.59
C TRP A 93 5.35 -6.41 17.76
N PRO A 94 6.19 -6.12 18.78
CA PRO A 94 6.59 -4.76 19.12
C PRO A 94 7.34 -4.04 17.98
N ALA A 95 8.15 -4.74 17.20
CA ALA A 95 8.84 -4.15 16.05
C ALA A 95 7.86 -3.66 14.98
N LEU A 96 6.77 -4.41 14.76
CA LEU A 96 5.74 -4.05 13.81
C LEU A 96 4.91 -2.86 14.31
N ALA A 97 4.58 -2.83 15.61
CA ALA A 97 3.94 -1.68 16.24
C ALA A 97 4.83 -0.43 16.15
N HIS A 98 6.13 -0.56 16.39
CA HIS A 98 7.08 0.55 16.26
C HIS A 98 7.13 1.07 14.83
N ALA A 99 7.27 0.19 13.83
CA ALA A 99 7.25 0.59 12.42
C ALA A 99 5.97 1.36 12.04
N ALA A 100 4.81 0.87 12.49
CA ALA A 100 3.54 1.55 12.25
C ALA A 100 3.45 2.93 12.90
N ALA A 101 4.04 3.11 14.10
CA ALA A 101 4.06 4.39 14.81
C ALA A 101 4.91 5.46 14.07
N GLU A 102 5.90 5.03 13.30
CA GLU A 102 6.78 5.90 12.51
C GLU A 102 6.16 6.35 11.17
N ILE A 103 4.96 5.86 10.83
CA ILE A 103 4.28 6.22 9.59
C ILE A 103 3.52 7.54 9.77
N SER A 104 3.93 8.55 9.01
CA SER A 104 3.16 9.78 8.83
C SER A 104 2.72 10.49 10.14
N THR A 105 1.55 11.09 10.16
CA THR A 105 0.97 11.83 11.31
C THR A 105 -0.21 11.10 11.92
N PRO A 106 -0.58 11.36 13.18
CA PRO A 106 -1.77 10.77 13.80
C PRO A 106 -3.06 10.95 12.99
N LEU A 107 -3.25 12.10 12.34
CA LEU A 107 -4.41 12.36 11.50
C LEU A 107 -4.43 11.44 10.27
N LEU A 108 -3.28 11.23 9.62
CA LEU A 108 -3.18 10.33 8.49
C LEU A 108 -3.26 8.85 8.91
N GLN A 109 -2.77 8.51 10.10
CA GLN A 109 -2.90 7.15 10.67
C GLN A 109 -4.37 6.76 10.94
N ASN A 110 -5.26 7.73 11.20
CA ASN A 110 -6.69 7.48 11.37
C ASN A 110 -7.37 6.98 10.08
N MET A 111 -6.81 7.30 8.93
CA MET A 111 -7.34 6.95 7.61
C MET A 111 -6.49 5.92 6.89
N GLY A 112 -5.16 6.05 6.94
CA GLY A 112 -4.22 5.13 6.32
C GLY A 112 -4.35 3.73 6.91
N THR A 113 -4.27 2.72 6.04
CA THR A 113 -4.45 1.31 6.42
C THR A 113 -3.16 0.52 6.28
N VAL A 114 -3.08 -0.61 6.99
CA VAL A 114 -1.93 -1.53 6.92
C VAL A 114 -1.73 -2.03 5.48
N GLY A 115 -2.80 -2.49 4.83
CA GLY A 115 -2.73 -2.94 3.44
C GLY A 115 -2.38 -1.81 2.47
N GLY A 116 -2.96 -0.61 2.66
CA GLY A 116 -2.62 0.56 1.86
C GLY A 116 -1.15 0.96 1.98
N ASN A 117 -0.56 0.82 3.18
CA ASN A 117 0.87 1.08 3.38
C ASN A 117 1.75 0.08 2.63
N LEU A 118 1.41 -1.20 2.61
CA LEU A 118 2.15 -2.22 1.84
C LEU A 118 2.07 -2.01 0.33
N LEU A 119 0.97 -1.41 -0.16
CA LEU A 119 0.73 -1.18 -1.58
C LEU A 119 1.02 0.27 -2.01
N LEU A 120 1.73 1.05 -1.20
CA LEU A 120 2.12 2.42 -1.54
C LEU A 120 2.82 2.47 -2.89
N ASP A 121 2.49 3.49 -3.69
CA ASP A 121 3.23 3.79 -4.91
C ASP A 121 4.70 4.14 -4.57
N THR A 122 5.61 3.78 -5.45
CA THR A 122 7.04 4.06 -5.29
C THR A 122 7.31 5.56 -5.38
N ARG A 123 8.37 6.00 -4.69
CA ARG A 123 8.75 7.41 -4.54
C ARG A 123 10.03 7.74 -5.30
N CYS A 124 10.03 8.92 -5.91
CA CYS A 124 11.18 9.48 -6.59
C CYS A 124 11.04 11.01 -6.66
N ASN A 125 12.13 11.74 -6.49
CA ASN A 125 12.12 13.20 -6.57
C ASN A 125 11.63 13.75 -7.91
N TYR A 126 11.83 13.02 -9.00
CA TYR A 126 11.35 13.38 -10.34
C TYR A 126 9.88 13.06 -10.57
N TYR A 127 9.34 12.08 -9.86
CA TYR A 127 7.95 11.65 -9.97
C TYR A 127 7.03 12.38 -8.99
N ASP A 128 7.48 12.59 -7.74
CA ASP A 128 6.68 13.18 -6.65
C ASP A 128 6.55 14.70 -6.76
N GLN A 129 6.33 15.21 -7.97
CA GLN A 129 6.19 16.63 -8.29
C GLN A 129 4.82 16.93 -8.91
N GLY A 130 4.45 18.20 -8.90
CA GLY A 130 3.25 18.68 -9.60
C GLY A 130 3.37 18.49 -11.11
N PHE A 131 2.21 18.48 -11.80
CA PHE A 131 2.14 18.24 -13.24
C PHE A 131 3.02 19.22 -14.04
N GLU A 132 2.95 20.53 -13.76
CA GLU A 132 3.70 21.55 -14.50
C GLU A 132 5.21 21.38 -14.34
N TRP A 133 5.66 21.02 -13.14
CA TRP A 133 7.08 20.75 -12.91
C TRP A 133 7.54 19.52 -13.69
N ARG A 134 6.77 18.42 -13.67
CA ARG A 134 7.09 17.21 -14.42
C ARG A 134 7.11 17.48 -15.93
N LYS A 135 6.18 18.30 -16.41
CA LYS A 135 6.14 18.74 -17.81
C LYS A 135 7.39 19.55 -18.19
N ALA A 136 7.85 20.46 -17.31
CA ALA A 136 9.02 21.28 -17.55
C ALA A 136 10.32 20.47 -17.73
N ILE A 137 10.42 19.30 -17.10
CA ILE A 137 11.55 18.37 -17.28
C ILE A 137 11.30 17.30 -18.36
N ASN A 138 10.25 17.45 -19.16
CA ASN A 138 9.80 16.47 -20.13
C ASN A 138 9.41 15.10 -19.52
N PHE A 139 8.78 15.14 -18.33
CA PHE A 139 8.30 13.97 -17.59
C PHE A 139 9.41 12.96 -17.23
N CYS A 140 9.05 11.73 -16.88
CA CYS A 140 9.97 10.63 -16.64
C CYS A 140 9.30 9.31 -17.04
N MET A 141 10.08 8.23 -17.23
CA MET A 141 9.58 6.94 -17.71
C MET A 141 8.47 6.35 -16.83
N LYS A 142 8.40 6.70 -15.54
CA LYS A 142 7.32 6.23 -14.68
C LYS A 142 5.97 6.82 -15.06
N LYS A 143 5.94 8.03 -15.60
CA LYS A 143 4.70 8.70 -15.99
C LYS A 143 4.94 9.73 -17.10
N ASP A 144 4.35 9.49 -18.25
CA ASP A 144 4.25 10.37 -19.42
C ASP A 144 5.56 10.65 -20.18
N GLY A 145 6.70 10.05 -19.78
CA GLY A 145 8.00 10.15 -20.44
C GLY A 145 8.66 8.78 -20.66
N ASP A 146 9.89 8.77 -21.13
CA ASP A 146 10.63 7.58 -21.52
C ASP A 146 11.97 7.40 -20.78
N THR A 147 12.46 8.44 -20.13
CA THR A 147 13.76 8.45 -19.47
C THR A 147 13.63 8.39 -17.96
N CYS A 148 14.42 7.51 -17.30
CA CYS A 148 14.60 7.53 -15.85
C CYS A 148 15.65 8.58 -15.47
N TRP A 149 15.24 9.72 -14.90
CA TRP A 149 16.16 10.79 -14.52
C TRP A 149 17.12 10.46 -13.35
N VAL A 150 16.84 9.38 -12.61
CA VAL A 150 17.78 8.86 -11.60
C VAL A 150 18.94 8.11 -12.28
N ALA A 151 18.64 7.35 -13.35
CA ALA A 151 19.61 6.59 -14.09
C ALA A 151 19.20 6.58 -15.59
N PRO A 152 19.60 7.61 -16.39
CA PRO A 152 19.10 7.80 -17.76
C PRO A 152 19.34 6.64 -18.73
N SER A 153 20.38 5.84 -18.50
CA SER A 153 20.69 4.65 -19.30
C SER A 153 19.97 3.38 -18.81
N SER A 154 19.19 3.45 -17.74
CA SER A 154 18.51 2.28 -17.18
C SER A 154 17.27 1.91 -18.01
N PRO A 155 17.06 0.62 -18.30
CA PRO A 155 15.82 0.17 -18.93
C PRO A 155 14.62 0.09 -17.96
N ARG A 156 14.83 0.31 -16.66
CA ARG A 156 13.83 0.25 -15.60
C ARG A 156 13.76 1.53 -14.77
N CYS A 157 12.64 1.73 -14.08
CA CYS A 157 12.46 2.84 -13.16
C CYS A 157 13.16 2.59 -11.82
N TRP A 158 13.84 3.62 -11.29
CA TRP A 158 14.55 3.57 -10.01
C TRP A 158 13.78 4.25 -8.85
N ALA A 159 12.47 4.46 -9.02
CA ALA A 159 11.64 4.90 -7.89
C ALA A 159 11.61 3.79 -6.82
N VAL A 160 11.69 4.19 -5.55
CA VAL A 160 11.87 3.26 -4.44
C VAL A 160 10.58 2.99 -3.68
N GLN A 161 10.44 1.77 -3.14
CA GLN A 161 9.37 1.44 -2.19
C GLN A 161 9.57 2.25 -0.90
N SER A 162 8.49 2.88 -0.42
CA SER A 162 8.51 3.77 0.74
C SER A 162 7.67 3.30 1.92
N SER A 163 7.17 2.06 1.87
CA SER A 163 6.43 1.46 2.98
C SER A 163 7.33 1.22 4.18
N ASP A 164 6.97 1.75 5.33
CA ASP A 164 7.64 1.44 6.61
C ASP A 164 7.32 0.02 7.09
N LEU A 165 6.13 -0.51 6.74
CA LEU A 165 5.72 -1.86 7.15
C LEU A 165 6.34 -2.95 6.28
N ALA A 166 6.62 -2.70 5.01
CA ALA A 166 7.11 -3.72 4.10
C ALA A 166 8.40 -4.41 4.59
N PRO A 167 9.46 -3.70 5.01
CA PRO A 167 10.68 -4.33 5.50
C PRO A 167 10.44 -5.22 6.73
N VAL A 168 9.58 -4.77 7.65
CA VAL A 168 9.27 -5.52 8.87
C VAL A 168 8.43 -6.75 8.55
N MET A 169 7.44 -6.63 7.66
CA MET A 169 6.63 -7.77 7.22
C MET A 169 7.49 -8.84 6.55
N VAL A 170 8.45 -8.43 5.72
CA VAL A 170 9.41 -9.35 5.09
C VAL A 170 10.30 -10.02 6.13
N ALA A 171 10.87 -9.24 7.06
CA ALA A 171 11.73 -9.76 8.12
C ALA A 171 11.01 -10.72 9.08
N LEU A 172 9.71 -10.54 9.26
CA LEU A 172 8.86 -11.42 10.08
C LEU A 172 8.24 -12.58 9.29
N TYR A 173 8.67 -12.80 8.06
CA TYR A 173 8.14 -13.86 7.18
C TYR A 173 6.63 -13.83 6.98
N ALA A 174 6.06 -12.62 6.98
CA ALA A 174 4.64 -12.42 6.76
C ALA A 174 4.21 -12.96 5.39
N ARG A 175 2.96 -13.38 5.30
CA ARG A 175 2.31 -13.78 4.06
C ARG A 175 1.20 -12.78 3.75
N VAL A 176 0.93 -12.57 2.48
CA VAL A 176 -0.18 -11.73 2.02
C VAL A 176 -1.17 -12.57 1.23
N VAL A 177 -2.45 -12.33 1.46
CA VAL A 177 -3.54 -13.00 0.76
C VAL A 177 -4.18 -12.01 -0.20
N LEU A 178 -4.18 -12.39 -1.47
CA LEU A 178 -4.70 -11.63 -2.59
C LEU A 178 -5.93 -12.34 -3.14
N ALA A 179 -7.03 -11.62 -3.31
CA ALA A 179 -8.24 -12.12 -3.95
C ALA A 179 -8.33 -11.58 -5.38
N GLY A 180 -8.51 -12.46 -6.33
CA GLY A 180 -8.73 -12.16 -7.75
C GLY A 180 -10.00 -12.83 -8.29
N PRO A 181 -10.27 -12.71 -9.60
CA PRO A 181 -11.43 -13.34 -10.23
C PRO A 181 -11.42 -14.87 -10.09
N ASP A 182 -10.25 -15.47 -10.01
CA ASP A 182 -10.05 -16.93 -9.92
C ASP A 182 -10.02 -17.45 -8.46
N GLY A 183 -10.24 -16.59 -7.48
CA GLY A 183 -10.19 -16.92 -6.05
C GLY A 183 -9.03 -16.26 -5.30
N GLU A 184 -8.73 -16.78 -4.11
CA GLU A 184 -7.63 -16.29 -3.26
C GLU A 184 -6.32 -17.04 -3.54
N ARG A 185 -5.22 -16.31 -3.48
CA ARG A 185 -3.86 -16.87 -3.43
C ARG A 185 -3.05 -16.25 -2.31
N THR A 186 -2.15 -17.02 -1.74
CA THR A 186 -1.28 -16.58 -0.65
C THR A 186 0.17 -16.62 -1.11
N ILE A 187 0.90 -15.52 -0.91
CA ILE A 187 2.33 -15.41 -1.24
C ILE A 187 3.11 -14.86 -0.05
N PRO A 188 4.42 -15.14 0.07
CA PRO A 188 5.28 -14.44 1.02
C PRO A 188 5.26 -12.92 0.76
N ALA A 189 5.34 -12.10 1.81
CA ALA A 189 5.39 -10.65 1.68
C ALA A 189 6.59 -10.19 0.82
N ALA A 190 7.71 -10.89 0.88
CA ALA A 190 8.88 -10.61 0.02
C ALA A 190 8.57 -10.79 -1.47
N ALA A 191 7.70 -11.74 -1.82
CA ALA A 191 7.31 -11.99 -3.20
C ALA A 191 6.26 -11.00 -3.74
N LEU A 192 5.80 -10.06 -2.92
CA LEU A 192 4.86 -9.02 -3.34
C LEU A 192 5.52 -7.94 -4.21
N TYR A 193 6.84 -7.81 -4.15
CA TYR A 193 7.58 -6.70 -4.73
C TYR A 193 8.51 -7.13 -5.86
N HIS A 194 8.61 -6.29 -6.89
CA HIS A 194 9.60 -6.34 -7.94
C HIS A 194 10.64 -5.23 -7.80
N ASP A 195 11.81 -5.45 -8.38
CA ASP A 195 12.89 -4.46 -8.48
C ASP A 195 12.70 -3.54 -9.70
N ASP A 196 11.53 -2.92 -9.82
CA ASP A 196 11.18 -1.91 -10.83
C ASP A 196 10.22 -0.90 -10.21
N GLY A 197 10.55 0.38 -10.28
CA GLY A 197 9.74 1.43 -9.70
C GLY A 197 8.38 1.66 -10.40
N MET A 198 8.15 1.11 -11.59
CA MET A 198 6.87 1.13 -12.31
C MET A 198 6.05 -0.12 -12.02
N ALA A 199 6.59 -1.29 -12.35
CA ALA A 199 5.97 -2.60 -12.11
C ALA A 199 6.42 -3.18 -10.75
N PHE A 200 6.29 -2.39 -9.70
CA PHE A 200 6.86 -2.70 -8.38
C PHE A 200 6.10 -3.75 -7.58
N LEU A 201 4.91 -4.17 -8.01
CA LEU A 201 4.10 -5.21 -7.36
C LEU A 201 3.89 -6.40 -8.27
N THR A 202 3.99 -7.62 -7.70
CA THR A 202 3.62 -8.89 -8.36
C THR A 202 2.12 -9.14 -8.34
N LYS A 203 1.39 -8.34 -7.57
CA LYS A 203 -0.06 -8.33 -7.52
C LYS A 203 -0.62 -7.91 -8.88
N ARG A 204 -1.54 -8.71 -9.44
CA ARG A 204 -2.26 -8.32 -10.65
C ARG A 204 -3.15 -7.09 -10.38
N PRO A 205 -3.40 -6.24 -11.38
CA PRO A 205 -4.21 -5.02 -11.22
C PRO A 205 -5.60 -5.28 -10.62
N GLU A 206 -6.25 -6.37 -10.98
CA GLU A 206 -7.57 -6.76 -10.51
C GLU A 206 -7.58 -7.40 -9.11
N GLU A 207 -6.44 -7.87 -8.63
CA GLU A 207 -6.38 -8.48 -7.29
C GLU A 207 -6.52 -7.44 -6.18
N LEU A 208 -7.27 -7.80 -5.14
CA LEU A 208 -7.41 -7.04 -3.90
C LEU A 208 -6.55 -7.71 -2.80
N LEU A 209 -5.72 -6.92 -2.11
CA LEU A 209 -5.09 -7.39 -0.88
C LEU A 209 -6.16 -7.51 0.21
N VAL A 210 -6.37 -8.73 0.69
CA VAL A 210 -7.43 -9.03 1.67
C VAL A 210 -6.89 -8.96 3.10
N ARG A 211 -5.81 -9.68 3.37
CA ARG A 211 -5.20 -9.77 4.70
C ARG A 211 -3.70 -10.06 4.64
N ILE A 212 -3.06 -9.81 5.74
CA ILE A 212 -1.67 -10.13 6.02
C ILE A 212 -1.65 -11.09 7.21
N GLU A 213 -0.86 -12.15 7.10
CA GLU A 213 -0.67 -13.16 8.14
C GLU A 213 0.78 -13.08 8.60
N VAL A 214 0.99 -12.74 9.87
CA VAL A 214 2.32 -12.60 10.47
C VAL A 214 2.52 -13.73 11.46
N PRO A 215 3.54 -14.59 11.30
CA PRO A 215 3.80 -15.67 12.23
C PRO A 215 3.98 -15.20 13.66
N SER A 216 3.70 -16.09 14.62
CA SER A 216 4.09 -15.88 16.02
C SER A 216 5.60 -15.74 16.12
N LEU A 217 6.07 -14.82 16.95
CA LEU A 217 7.52 -14.69 17.20
C LEU A 217 8.09 -15.88 18.01
N ALA A 218 7.25 -16.66 18.70
CA ALA A 218 7.63 -17.89 19.41
C ALA A 218 8.95 -17.76 20.21
N GLY A 219 9.11 -16.65 20.95
CA GLY A 219 10.33 -16.36 21.71
C GLY A 219 11.46 -15.67 20.90
N GLY A 220 11.28 -15.51 19.60
CA GLY A 220 12.17 -14.70 18.74
C GLY A 220 12.13 -13.23 19.12
N ARG A 221 13.15 -12.49 18.67
CA ARG A 221 13.24 -11.03 18.88
C ARG A 221 13.32 -10.32 17.55
N ALA A 222 12.61 -9.21 17.44
CA ALA A 222 12.65 -8.32 16.29
C ALA A 222 12.78 -6.87 16.77
N SER A 223 13.52 -6.05 16.03
CA SER A 223 13.60 -4.61 16.28
C SER A 223 13.43 -3.86 14.97
N TYR A 224 12.88 -2.66 15.06
CA TYR A 224 12.75 -1.75 13.93
C TYR A 224 13.55 -0.47 14.21
N ARG A 225 14.26 0.01 13.21
CA ARG A 225 14.93 1.32 13.25
C ARG A 225 14.71 2.05 11.94
N LYS A 226 14.33 3.30 12.02
CA LYS A 226 14.16 4.18 10.87
C LYS A 226 15.23 5.24 10.87
N LEU A 227 16.09 5.23 9.85
CA LEU A 227 17.02 6.32 9.61
C LEU A 227 16.30 7.40 8.79
N ARG A 228 16.19 8.59 9.33
CA ARG A 228 15.57 9.73 8.68
C ARG A 228 16.27 11.03 9.05
N ARG A 229 16.12 12.03 8.20
CA ARG A 229 16.80 13.33 8.38
C ARG A 229 16.26 14.13 9.56
N ARG A 230 14.98 13.96 9.89
CA ARG A 230 14.29 14.65 11.00
C ARG A 230 13.60 13.64 11.91
N GLY A 231 13.58 13.91 13.22
CA GLY A 231 12.95 13.04 14.21
C GLY A 231 11.41 13.02 14.12
N ALA A 232 10.82 14.10 13.61
CA ALA A 232 9.42 14.20 13.24
C ALA A 232 9.32 14.81 11.83
N PHE A 233 8.17 14.68 11.18
CA PHE A 233 7.88 15.01 9.77
C PHE A 233 8.78 16.00 9.06
#